data_b2a7d871f20b7b3a7da9401731dbd24e
#
_entry.id   b2a7d871f20b7b3a7da9401731dbd24e
#
_cell.length_a   1.000
_cell.length_b   1.000
_cell.length_c   1.000
_cell.angle_alpha   90.00
_cell.angle_beta   90.00
_cell.angle_gamma   90.00
#
_symmetry.space_group_name_H-M   'P 1'
#
loop_
_entity.id
_entity.type
_entity.pdbx_description
1 polymer ?
#
loop_
_entity_poly.entity_id
_entity_poly.type
_entity_poly.pdbx_seq_one_letter_code
_entity_poly.pdbx_strand_id
1 'polypeptide(L)'
;ELYDFVENFEWTHGNKYVIIQEKKRGLKEHIYRCGDLSKFFKSVTILEDDLYVSPFFYDYIEQTVSAYGEDVNVAGISLYRNEHNGFNNLPLYFLNIGHDVFAYQSTSTWGETFTYSMWKPFRKWLEKWDCNFDEVDTYSIIKGWDKAWSKYFEAYLILTNKFFIYPYTSLSTNFSDVGVHTNEGQISNSYQVELIYGRKKYVLPLFRDLVHYDTYAQCLLLKSKFPSKDVIIDLNGNRENIDEARYLLSCRNMPYKIIRTFGMRLRPI
;
A
#
# COMPACT_ATOMS: atom_id res chain seq x y z
N GLU A 1 28.30 -15.57 -9.29
CA GLU A 1 27.12 -15.88 -10.14
C GLU A 1 26.15 -14.71 -10.22
N LEU A 2 25.49 -14.27 -9.12
CA LEU A 2 24.59 -13.10 -9.14
C LEU A 2 25.36 -11.82 -9.49
N TYR A 3 26.53 -11.61 -8.92
CA TYR A 3 27.40 -10.47 -9.23
C TYR A 3 27.74 -10.42 -10.70
N ASP A 4 28.21 -11.54 -11.26
CA ASP A 4 28.60 -11.63 -12.68
C ASP A 4 27.39 -11.37 -13.60
N PHE A 5 26.21 -11.85 -13.20
CA PHE A 5 24.98 -11.59 -13.92
C PHE A 5 24.66 -10.09 -13.93
N VAL A 6 24.66 -9.46 -12.78
CA VAL A 6 24.30 -8.03 -12.65
C VAL A 6 25.32 -7.15 -13.36
N GLU A 7 26.63 -7.45 -13.23
CA GLU A 7 27.69 -6.69 -13.93
C GLU A 7 27.56 -6.78 -15.45
N ASN A 8 27.25 -7.95 -15.99
CA ASN A 8 27.15 -8.18 -17.43
C ASN A 8 25.76 -7.86 -18.01
N PHE A 9 24.76 -7.60 -17.16
CA PHE A 9 23.43 -7.25 -17.62
C PHE A 9 23.43 -5.89 -18.34
N GLU A 10 23.03 -5.87 -19.61
CA GLU A 10 22.92 -4.65 -20.39
C GLU A 10 21.67 -3.85 -20.00
N TRP A 11 21.88 -2.61 -19.55
CA TRP A 11 20.82 -1.67 -19.26
C TRP A 11 20.86 -0.51 -20.26
N THR A 12 19.84 -0.42 -21.12
CA THR A 12 19.78 0.56 -22.22
C THR A 12 18.94 1.80 -21.90
N HIS A 13 18.33 1.87 -20.71
CA HIS A 13 17.36 2.90 -20.34
C HIS A 13 17.93 3.99 -19.42
N GLY A 14 19.24 4.13 -19.38
CA GLY A 14 19.93 5.12 -18.55
C GLY A 14 21.22 4.58 -17.92
N ASN A 15 21.69 5.24 -16.87
CA ASN A 15 22.89 4.81 -16.17
C ASN A 15 22.60 3.61 -15.27
N LYS A 16 23.49 2.60 -15.29
CA LYS A 16 23.48 1.46 -14.39
C LYS A 16 24.52 1.65 -13.28
N TYR A 17 24.12 1.48 -12.05
CA TYR A 17 25.01 1.48 -10.87
C TYR A 17 24.82 0.18 -10.11
N VAL A 18 25.91 -0.55 -9.87
CA VAL A 18 25.91 -1.78 -9.09
C VAL A 18 26.46 -1.48 -7.70
N ILE A 19 25.63 -1.62 -6.67
CA ILE A 19 26.02 -1.35 -5.29
C ILE A 19 26.04 -2.68 -4.52
N ILE A 20 27.24 -3.18 -4.25
CA ILE A 20 27.43 -4.42 -3.50
C ILE A 20 27.58 -4.09 -2.03
N GLN A 21 26.83 -4.83 -1.20
CA GLN A 21 26.95 -4.71 0.25
C GLN A 21 28.03 -5.67 0.77
N GLU A 22 28.97 -5.19 1.57
CA GLU A 22 30.03 -6.02 2.19
C GLU A 22 29.45 -7.11 3.12
N LYS A 23 28.26 -6.87 3.68
CA LYS A 23 27.55 -7.81 4.53
C LYS A 23 26.04 -7.67 4.38
N LYS A 24 25.30 -8.76 4.63
CA LYS A 24 23.83 -8.76 4.63
C LYS A 24 23.31 -7.81 5.73
N ARG A 25 22.53 -6.80 5.34
CA ARG A 25 21.99 -5.77 6.25
C ARG A 25 20.56 -6.05 6.72
N GLY A 26 19.86 -6.94 6.03
CA GLY A 26 18.43 -7.18 6.24
C GLY A 26 17.55 -6.21 5.46
N LEU A 27 16.31 -6.62 5.21
CA LEU A 27 15.35 -5.93 4.34
C LEU A 27 15.08 -4.49 4.81
N LYS A 28 14.80 -4.28 6.08
CA LYS A 28 14.45 -2.95 6.62
C LYS A 28 15.52 -1.90 6.35
N GLU A 29 16.79 -2.21 6.69
CA GLU A 29 17.88 -1.26 6.46
C GLU A 29 18.10 -1.03 4.96
N HIS A 30 17.97 -2.08 4.15
CA HIS A 30 18.14 -1.98 2.71
C HIS A 30 17.11 -1.04 2.09
N ILE A 31 15.81 -1.23 2.37
CA ILE A 31 14.73 -0.35 1.89
C ILE A 31 14.93 1.09 2.35
N TYR A 32 15.34 1.30 3.61
CA TYR A 32 15.58 2.65 4.10
C TYR A 32 16.69 3.36 3.33
N ARG A 33 17.76 2.66 2.97
CA ARG A 33 18.84 3.21 2.14
C ARG A 33 18.39 3.48 0.72
N CYS A 34 17.57 2.61 0.13
CA CYS A 34 16.99 2.85 -1.19
C CYS A 34 16.12 4.11 -1.18
N GLY A 35 15.23 4.26 -0.20
CA GLY A 35 14.41 5.45 -0.06
C GLY A 35 15.21 6.75 0.18
N ASP A 36 16.32 6.66 0.94
CA ASP A 36 17.22 7.80 1.19
C ASP A 36 17.88 8.33 -0.10
N LEU A 37 17.96 7.52 -1.17
CA LEU A 37 18.41 7.98 -2.50
C LEU A 37 17.48 9.03 -3.11
N SER A 38 16.23 9.13 -2.68
CA SER A 38 15.30 10.18 -3.12
C SER A 38 15.82 11.60 -2.89
N LYS A 39 16.81 11.78 -2.00
CA LYS A 39 17.51 13.05 -1.80
C LYS A 39 18.29 13.51 -3.04
N PHE A 40 18.72 12.59 -3.87
CA PHE A 40 19.62 12.85 -5.00
C PHE A 40 18.92 12.74 -6.36
N PHE A 41 17.71 12.18 -6.38
CA PHE A 41 16.92 11.95 -7.59
C PHE A 41 15.52 12.54 -7.44
N LYS A 42 14.86 12.84 -8.56
CA LYS A 42 13.47 13.34 -8.58
C LYS A 42 12.52 12.41 -7.82
N SER A 43 12.71 11.11 -8.00
CA SER A 43 12.00 10.04 -7.27
C SER A 43 12.83 8.76 -7.29
N VAL A 44 12.52 7.86 -6.38
CA VAL A 44 13.08 6.49 -6.31
C VAL A 44 11.94 5.53 -6.34
N THR A 45 11.99 4.56 -7.27
CA THR A 45 11.08 3.40 -7.28
C THR A 45 11.84 2.19 -6.81
N ILE A 46 11.33 1.50 -5.80
CA ILE A 46 11.91 0.29 -5.24
C ILE A 46 11.12 -0.90 -5.80
N LEU A 47 11.83 -1.84 -6.39
CA LEU A 47 11.30 -3.09 -6.92
C LEU A 47 12.06 -4.25 -6.28
N GLU A 48 11.34 -5.25 -5.81
CA GLU A 48 11.90 -6.50 -5.31
C GLU A 48 12.12 -7.49 -6.47
N ASP A 49 12.97 -8.51 -6.28
CA ASP A 49 13.40 -9.44 -7.32
C ASP A 49 12.33 -10.48 -7.71
N ASP A 50 11.26 -10.59 -6.94
CA ASP A 50 10.10 -11.45 -7.20
C ASP A 50 8.93 -10.72 -7.89
N LEU A 51 9.16 -9.50 -8.37
CA LEU A 51 8.14 -8.70 -9.05
C LEU A 51 8.28 -8.76 -10.56
N TYR A 52 7.13 -8.88 -11.23
CA TYR A 52 7.00 -8.54 -12.64
C TYR A 52 6.28 -7.20 -12.78
N VAL A 53 6.83 -6.31 -13.60
CA VAL A 53 6.28 -4.97 -13.80
C VAL A 53 5.79 -4.78 -15.24
N SER A 54 4.72 -4.01 -15.40
CA SER A 54 4.26 -3.56 -16.71
C SER A 54 5.37 -2.78 -17.42
N PRO A 55 5.59 -2.95 -18.72
CA PRO A 55 6.51 -2.11 -19.48
C PRO A 55 6.19 -0.61 -19.44
N PHE A 56 4.98 -0.26 -19.00
CA PHE A 56 4.49 1.11 -18.91
C PHE A 56 4.44 1.65 -17.46
N PHE A 57 5.06 0.95 -16.50
CA PHE A 57 5.10 1.40 -15.12
C PHE A 57 5.78 2.76 -14.95
N TYR A 58 6.80 3.03 -15.75
CA TYR A 58 7.52 4.31 -15.70
C TYR A 58 6.64 5.48 -16.16
N ASP A 59 5.81 5.32 -17.19
CA ASP A 59 4.85 6.34 -17.64
C ASP A 59 3.83 6.68 -16.54
N TYR A 60 3.42 5.70 -15.73
CA TYR A 60 2.56 5.92 -14.57
C TYR A 60 3.27 6.70 -13.46
N ILE A 61 4.50 6.28 -13.13
CA ILE A 61 5.31 6.97 -12.10
C ILE A 61 5.52 8.43 -12.46
N GLU A 62 5.91 8.73 -13.70
CA GLU A 62 6.14 10.10 -14.15
C GLU A 62 4.91 10.99 -13.97
N GLN A 63 3.73 10.49 -14.37
CA GLN A 63 2.47 11.22 -14.24
C GLN A 63 2.06 11.39 -12.77
N THR A 64 2.14 10.34 -11.96
CA THR A 64 1.72 10.38 -10.55
C THR A 64 2.69 11.19 -9.67
N VAL A 65 4.00 11.10 -9.92
CA VAL A 65 5.01 11.98 -9.27
C VAL A 65 4.77 13.44 -9.64
N SER A 66 4.43 13.73 -10.90
CA SER A 66 4.09 15.10 -11.31
C SER A 66 2.83 15.62 -10.62
N ALA A 67 1.84 14.77 -10.38
CA ALA A 67 0.57 15.17 -9.76
C ALA A 67 0.64 15.25 -8.22
N TYR A 68 1.37 14.34 -7.58
CA TYR A 68 1.30 14.13 -6.13
C TYR A 68 2.66 14.20 -5.42
N GLY A 69 3.76 14.32 -6.15
CA GLY A 69 5.12 14.24 -5.60
C GLY A 69 5.44 15.26 -4.50
N GLU A 70 4.76 16.40 -4.50
CA GLU A 70 4.91 17.48 -3.52
C GLU A 70 3.67 17.65 -2.61
N ASP A 71 2.63 16.80 -2.76
CA ASP A 71 1.45 16.89 -1.90
C ASP A 71 1.75 16.41 -0.48
N VAL A 72 1.53 17.28 0.49
CA VAL A 72 1.87 17.03 1.91
C VAL A 72 1.09 15.88 2.54
N ASN A 73 -0.03 15.48 1.95
CA ASN A 73 -0.85 14.38 2.43
C ASN A 73 -0.42 13.02 1.85
N VAL A 74 0.41 13.04 0.81
CA VAL A 74 0.88 11.83 0.13
C VAL A 74 2.26 11.44 0.65
N ALA A 75 2.40 10.19 1.04
CA ALA A 75 3.64 9.64 1.58
C ALA A 75 4.33 8.62 0.67
N GLY A 76 3.65 8.18 -0.40
CA GLY A 76 4.22 7.26 -1.38
C GLY A 76 3.23 6.97 -2.51
N ILE A 77 3.72 6.33 -3.56
CA ILE A 77 2.95 5.92 -4.74
C ILE A 77 3.18 4.43 -4.93
N SER A 78 2.12 3.65 -5.08
CA SER A 78 2.16 2.21 -5.30
C SER A 78 2.03 1.87 -6.79
N LEU A 79 2.71 0.82 -7.21
CA LEU A 79 2.48 0.16 -8.51
C LEU A 79 1.47 -0.99 -8.40
N TYR A 80 1.29 -1.52 -7.20
CA TYR A 80 0.47 -2.69 -6.93
C TYR A 80 -0.83 -2.32 -6.22
N ARG A 81 -1.90 -3.05 -6.49
CA ARG A 81 -3.15 -3.00 -5.77
C ARG A 81 -3.57 -4.41 -5.34
N ASN A 82 -3.78 -4.61 -4.07
CA ASN A 82 -4.35 -5.85 -3.56
C ASN A 82 -5.79 -6.04 -4.05
N GLU A 83 -6.10 -7.20 -4.61
CA GLU A 83 -7.48 -7.60 -4.96
C GLU A 83 -8.15 -8.36 -3.81
N HIS A 84 -7.34 -8.91 -2.92
CA HIS A 84 -7.79 -9.62 -1.73
C HIS A 84 -7.09 -9.07 -0.49
N ASN A 85 -7.78 -9.14 0.62
CA ASN A 85 -7.19 -8.85 1.91
C ASN A 85 -6.26 -10.00 2.32
N GLY A 86 -4.98 -9.71 2.53
CA GLY A 86 -3.97 -10.70 2.89
C GLY A 86 -4.18 -11.40 4.26
N PHE A 87 -5.11 -10.90 5.09
CA PHE A 87 -5.35 -11.45 6.42
C PHE A 87 -6.55 -12.38 6.50
N ASN A 88 -7.55 -12.20 5.65
CA ASN A 88 -8.79 -12.99 5.67
C ASN A 88 -9.21 -13.56 4.31
N ASN A 89 -8.44 -13.32 3.26
CA ASN A 89 -8.68 -13.73 1.88
C ASN A 89 -10.01 -13.24 1.27
N LEU A 90 -10.66 -12.25 1.87
CA LEU A 90 -11.84 -11.64 1.30
C LEU A 90 -11.47 -10.66 0.18
N PRO A 91 -12.28 -10.58 -0.90
CA PRO A 91 -12.06 -9.61 -1.95
C PRO A 91 -12.11 -8.18 -1.43
N LEU A 92 -11.20 -7.34 -1.93
CA LEU A 92 -11.20 -5.90 -1.67
C LEU A 92 -11.86 -5.16 -2.84
N TYR A 93 -12.91 -4.42 -2.55
CA TYR A 93 -13.64 -3.61 -3.52
C TYR A 93 -13.40 -2.12 -3.27
N PHE A 94 -12.66 -1.50 -4.16
CA PHE A 94 -12.43 -0.06 -4.13
C PHE A 94 -13.42 0.64 -5.08
N LEU A 95 -14.13 1.64 -4.56
CA LEU A 95 -15.10 2.42 -5.31
C LEU A 95 -14.39 3.25 -6.39
N ASN A 96 -14.65 2.94 -7.65
CA ASN A 96 -14.15 3.71 -8.77
C ASN A 96 -15.20 4.76 -9.20
N ILE A 97 -14.80 6.02 -9.20
CA ILE A 97 -15.64 7.16 -9.59
C ILE A 97 -15.16 7.84 -10.89
N GLY A 98 -14.40 7.11 -11.70
CA GLY A 98 -13.87 7.59 -12.97
C GLY A 98 -12.43 8.11 -12.90
N HIS A 99 -11.77 7.93 -11.77
CA HIS A 99 -10.33 8.22 -11.61
C HIS A 99 -9.49 6.97 -11.84
N ASP A 100 -8.20 7.13 -12.08
CA ASP A 100 -7.28 6.00 -12.27
C ASP A 100 -6.55 5.60 -10.99
N VAL A 101 -6.69 6.41 -9.93
CA VAL A 101 -6.03 6.21 -8.64
C VAL A 101 -6.97 6.52 -7.47
N PHE A 102 -6.62 6.01 -6.30
CA PHE A 102 -7.28 6.30 -5.02
C PHE A 102 -6.22 6.45 -3.92
N ALA A 103 -6.62 6.98 -2.78
CA ALA A 103 -5.76 7.18 -1.61
C ALA A 103 -6.03 6.11 -0.56
N TYR A 104 -4.98 5.46 -0.04
CA TYR A 104 -5.11 4.37 0.92
C TYR A 104 -4.05 4.47 2.02
N GLN A 105 -4.47 4.33 3.28
CA GLN A 105 -3.58 4.30 4.44
C GLN A 105 -3.00 2.89 4.63
N SER A 106 -2.31 2.39 3.62
CA SER A 106 -1.58 1.14 3.69
C SER A 106 -0.27 1.27 2.94
N THR A 107 0.77 0.62 3.47
CA THR A 107 2.10 0.66 2.87
C THR A 107 2.16 -0.33 1.72
N SER A 108 2.57 0.12 0.53
CA SER A 108 2.92 -0.77 -0.57
C SER A 108 4.33 -1.34 -0.35
N THR A 109 4.51 -2.63 -0.69
CA THR A 109 5.81 -3.31 -0.66
C THR A 109 6.14 -3.99 -1.99
N TRP A 110 5.25 -3.91 -2.98
CA TRP A 110 5.41 -4.54 -4.29
C TRP A 110 5.46 -3.50 -5.41
N GLY A 111 6.53 -2.70 -5.37
CA GLY A 111 6.77 -1.57 -6.24
C GLY A 111 6.21 -0.29 -5.63
N GLU A 112 7.06 0.40 -4.91
CA GLU A 112 6.75 1.68 -4.28
C GLU A 112 7.66 2.79 -4.77
N THR A 113 7.10 3.97 -4.91
CA THR A 113 7.82 5.17 -5.37
C THR A 113 7.74 6.28 -4.34
N PHE A 114 8.89 6.91 -4.08
CA PHE A 114 9.02 8.03 -3.17
C PHE A 114 9.73 9.20 -3.82
N THR A 115 9.22 10.41 -3.62
CA THR A 115 9.99 11.66 -3.75
C THR A 115 10.67 11.98 -2.43
N TYR A 116 11.61 12.95 -2.44
CA TYR A 116 12.22 13.40 -1.20
C TYR A 116 11.21 14.07 -0.26
N SER A 117 10.21 14.76 -0.80
CA SER A 117 9.12 15.36 -0.05
C SER A 117 8.23 14.35 0.66
N MET A 118 8.10 13.13 0.13
CA MET A 118 7.40 12.01 0.76
C MET A 118 8.28 11.31 1.81
N TRP A 119 9.54 11.02 1.46
CA TRP A 119 10.43 10.17 2.25
C TRP A 119 11.03 10.85 3.47
N LYS A 120 11.52 12.09 3.31
CA LYS A 120 12.18 12.84 4.39
C LYS A 120 11.29 13.04 5.64
N PRO A 121 9.99 13.39 5.53
CA PRO A 121 9.11 13.48 6.69
C PRO A 121 8.98 12.17 7.46
N PHE A 122 8.87 11.03 6.76
CA PHE A 122 8.86 9.71 7.38
C PHE A 122 10.14 9.46 8.19
N ARG A 123 11.32 9.67 7.60
CA ARG A 123 12.60 9.47 8.28
C ARG A 123 12.73 10.31 9.55
N LYS A 124 12.35 11.60 9.46
CA LYS A 124 12.36 12.51 10.61
C LYS A 124 11.35 12.15 11.69
N TRP A 125 10.19 11.63 11.30
CA TRP A 125 9.18 11.17 12.24
C TRP A 125 9.66 9.90 12.97
N LEU A 126 10.22 8.96 12.23
CA LEU A 126 10.72 7.69 12.77
C LEU A 126 11.85 7.90 13.81
N GLU A 127 12.72 8.89 13.62
CA GLU A 127 13.79 9.24 14.57
C GLU A 127 13.24 9.71 15.93
N LYS A 128 12.01 10.21 15.97
CA LYS A 128 11.39 10.80 17.17
C LYS A 128 10.33 9.93 17.81
N TRP A 129 9.83 8.96 17.05
CA TRP A 129 8.77 8.10 17.50
C TRP A 129 9.32 7.00 18.43
N ASP A 130 8.69 6.82 19.58
CA ASP A 130 9.06 5.84 20.60
C ASP A 130 8.72 4.39 20.26
N CYS A 131 8.18 4.17 19.05
CA CYS A 131 7.73 2.86 18.57
C CYS A 131 6.58 2.25 19.39
N ASN A 132 5.73 3.08 20.00
CA ASN A 132 4.53 2.63 20.71
C ASN A 132 3.45 2.19 19.71
N PHE A 133 3.40 0.90 19.39
CA PHE A 133 2.41 0.33 18.49
C PHE A 133 1.00 0.19 19.10
N ASP A 134 0.84 0.34 20.42
CA ASP A 134 -0.49 0.31 21.05
C ASP A 134 -1.36 1.49 20.62
N GLU A 135 -0.74 2.61 20.29
CA GLU A 135 -1.43 3.81 19.79
C GLU A 135 -1.82 3.72 18.31
N VAL A 136 -1.33 2.72 17.57
CA VAL A 136 -1.59 2.57 16.14
C VAL A 136 -2.83 1.73 15.93
N ASP A 137 -3.89 2.34 15.37
CA ASP A 137 -5.14 1.63 15.00
C ASP A 137 -4.94 0.82 13.71
N THR A 138 -4.30 -0.33 13.83
CA THR A 138 -4.03 -1.28 12.73
C THR A 138 -4.17 -2.73 13.18
N TYR A 139 -4.03 -3.67 12.26
CA TYR A 139 -4.11 -5.11 12.53
C TYR A 139 -3.10 -5.56 13.59
N SER A 140 -3.53 -6.42 14.52
CA SER A 140 -2.64 -6.98 15.55
C SER A 140 -1.47 -7.76 14.95
N ILE A 141 -1.70 -8.46 13.85
CA ILE A 141 -0.65 -9.20 13.12
C ILE A 141 0.45 -8.27 12.60
N ILE A 142 0.10 -7.06 12.12
CA ILE A 142 1.09 -6.06 11.67
C ILE A 142 1.92 -5.59 12.87
N LYS A 143 1.28 -5.34 14.01
CA LYS A 143 1.97 -4.94 15.25
C LYS A 143 3.01 -5.98 15.69
N GLY A 144 2.73 -7.27 15.45
CA GLY A 144 3.61 -8.40 15.77
C GLY A 144 4.80 -8.59 14.85
N TRP A 145 4.90 -7.92 13.71
CA TRP A 145 6.03 -8.10 12.78
C TRP A 145 7.32 -7.46 13.32
N ASP A 146 8.34 -8.25 13.58
CA ASP A 146 9.58 -7.74 14.18
C ASP A 146 10.50 -7.04 13.18
N LYS A 147 10.60 -7.55 11.95
CA LYS A 147 11.63 -7.14 10.96
C LYS A 147 11.07 -6.37 9.77
N ALA A 148 9.75 -6.25 9.64
CA ALA A 148 9.12 -5.59 8.51
C ALA A 148 9.29 -4.07 8.58
N TRP A 149 9.91 -3.48 7.57
CA TRP A 149 10.03 -2.03 7.45
C TRP A 149 8.67 -1.37 7.28
N SER A 150 7.78 -2.06 6.57
CA SER A 150 6.44 -1.60 6.21
C SER A 150 5.56 -1.31 7.42
N LYS A 151 5.70 -2.03 8.54
CA LYS A 151 4.92 -1.75 9.74
C LYS A 151 5.20 -0.35 10.32
N TYR A 152 6.45 0.11 10.24
CA TYR A 152 6.83 1.45 10.71
C TYR A 152 6.29 2.53 9.78
N PHE A 153 6.26 2.24 8.48
CA PHE A 153 5.66 3.16 7.52
C PHE A 153 4.13 3.19 7.64
N GLU A 154 3.49 2.05 7.89
CA GLU A 154 2.07 1.95 8.20
C GLU A 154 1.70 2.81 9.42
N ALA A 155 2.46 2.69 10.51
CA ALA A 155 2.27 3.52 11.70
C ALA A 155 2.40 5.03 11.37
N TYR A 156 3.39 5.40 10.55
CA TYR A 156 3.54 6.77 10.08
C TYR A 156 2.32 7.27 9.30
N LEU A 157 1.79 6.47 8.37
CA LEU A 157 0.58 6.83 7.61
C LEU A 157 -0.59 7.12 8.54
N ILE A 158 -0.83 6.23 9.50
CA ILE A 158 -1.98 6.31 10.42
C ILE A 158 -1.82 7.48 11.37
N LEU A 159 -0.70 7.58 12.09
CA LEU A 159 -0.48 8.59 13.13
C LEU A 159 -0.32 10.01 12.59
N THR A 160 0.06 10.15 11.32
CA THR A 160 0.20 11.46 10.66
C THR A 160 -0.91 11.75 9.63
N ASN A 161 -1.90 10.86 9.52
CA ASN A 161 -3.01 10.96 8.57
C ASN A 161 -2.55 11.17 7.13
N LYS A 162 -1.57 10.38 6.69
CA LYS A 162 -1.04 10.39 5.33
C LYS A 162 -1.47 9.14 4.57
N PHE A 163 -1.30 9.18 3.25
CA PHE A 163 -1.80 8.15 2.35
C PHE A 163 -0.74 7.77 1.31
N PHE A 164 -0.82 6.53 0.84
CA PHE A 164 -0.27 6.15 -0.45
C PHE A 164 -1.28 6.39 -1.56
N ILE A 165 -0.80 6.70 -2.76
CA ILE A 165 -1.58 6.69 -3.99
C ILE A 165 -1.49 5.30 -4.62
N TYR A 166 -2.63 4.67 -4.81
CA TYR A 166 -2.75 3.33 -5.40
C TYR A 166 -3.44 3.39 -6.76
N PRO A 167 -2.99 2.63 -7.76
CA PRO A 167 -3.70 2.50 -9.03
C PRO A 167 -4.94 1.61 -8.87
N TYR A 168 -6.00 1.85 -9.64
CA TYR A 168 -7.14 0.91 -9.71
C TYR A 168 -6.82 -0.37 -10.47
N THR A 169 -5.89 -0.32 -11.42
CA THR A 169 -5.33 -1.49 -12.10
C THR A 169 -3.82 -1.47 -11.91
N SER A 170 -3.26 -2.58 -11.49
CA SER A 170 -1.85 -2.70 -11.10
C SER A 170 -0.88 -2.50 -12.27
N LEU A 171 0.35 -2.12 -11.94
CA LEU A 171 1.50 -2.04 -12.84
C LEU A 171 2.64 -2.95 -12.40
N SER A 172 2.47 -3.62 -11.27
CA SER A 172 3.33 -4.70 -10.80
C SER A 172 2.49 -5.88 -10.34
N THR A 173 3.06 -7.07 -10.35
CA THR A 173 2.47 -8.29 -9.80
C THR A 173 3.55 -9.13 -9.12
N ASN A 174 3.18 -9.88 -8.10
CA ASN A 174 4.09 -10.77 -7.38
C ASN A 174 3.82 -12.21 -7.79
N PHE A 175 4.87 -12.96 -8.14
CA PHE A 175 4.74 -14.37 -8.54
C PHE A 175 4.71 -15.34 -7.37
N SER A 176 4.94 -14.85 -6.14
CA SER A 176 5.00 -15.68 -4.92
C SER A 176 6.02 -16.82 -5.01
N ASP A 177 7.18 -16.56 -5.58
CA ASP A 177 8.25 -17.52 -5.66
C ASP A 177 8.74 -17.95 -4.27
N VAL A 178 9.38 -19.12 -4.21
CA VAL A 178 9.99 -19.61 -2.98
C VAL A 178 11.08 -18.64 -2.51
N GLY A 179 10.95 -18.11 -1.30
CA GLY A 179 11.84 -17.11 -0.75
C GLY A 179 11.93 -17.15 0.77
N VAL A 180 12.41 -16.06 1.37
CA VAL A 180 12.58 -15.97 2.84
C VAL A 180 11.26 -16.08 3.59
N HIS A 181 10.14 -15.68 2.97
CA HIS A 181 8.81 -15.64 3.58
C HIS A 181 7.83 -16.66 2.98
N THR A 182 8.21 -17.34 1.90
CA THR A 182 7.33 -18.26 1.18
C THR A 182 8.03 -19.62 1.02
N ASN A 183 7.45 -20.67 1.60
CA ASN A 183 7.93 -22.05 1.44
C ASN A 183 7.24 -22.71 0.23
N GLU A 184 7.82 -23.79 -0.30
CA GLU A 184 7.26 -24.55 -1.46
C GLU A 184 5.79 -24.92 -1.31
N GLY A 185 5.31 -25.19 -0.10
CA GLY A 185 3.91 -25.51 0.18
C GLY A 185 2.98 -24.29 0.30
N GLN A 186 3.49 -23.08 0.20
CA GLN A 186 2.76 -21.81 0.40
C GLN A 186 2.67 -20.97 -0.88
N ILE A 187 3.14 -21.50 -2.01
CA ILE A 187 3.02 -20.81 -3.30
C ILE A 187 1.54 -20.61 -3.62
N SER A 188 1.17 -19.36 -3.88
CA SER A 188 -0.22 -18.97 -4.11
C SER A 188 -0.33 -17.99 -5.27
N ASN A 189 -1.32 -18.19 -6.13
CA ASN A 189 -1.65 -17.24 -7.20
C ASN A 189 -2.43 -16.01 -6.67
N SER A 190 -2.71 -15.94 -5.37
CA SER A 190 -3.56 -14.88 -4.78
C SER A 190 -2.99 -13.48 -4.94
N TYR A 191 -1.68 -13.36 -5.19
CA TYR A 191 -1.00 -12.09 -5.35
C TYR A 191 -0.77 -11.69 -6.81
N GLN A 192 -1.08 -12.60 -7.74
CA GLN A 192 -1.04 -12.30 -9.16
C GLN A 192 -2.28 -11.49 -9.54
N VAL A 193 -2.07 -10.36 -10.17
CA VAL A 193 -3.12 -9.42 -10.53
C VAL A 193 -3.00 -8.98 -11.99
N GLU A 194 -4.10 -8.50 -12.56
CA GLU A 194 -4.12 -7.93 -13.89
C GLU A 194 -3.26 -6.67 -13.96
N LEU A 195 -2.48 -6.53 -15.04
CA LEU A 195 -1.61 -5.39 -15.28
C LEU A 195 -2.11 -4.51 -16.42
N ILE A 196 -1.93 -3.20 -16.27
CA ILE A 196 -2.01 -2.28 -17.42
C ILE A 196 -0.88 -2.60 -18.39
N TYR A 197 -1.22 -2.93 -19.63
CA TYR A 197 -0.25 -3.28 -20.67
C TYR A 197 -0.40 -2.38 -21.90
N GLY A 198 -0.33 -1.06 -21.66
CA GLY A 198 -0.42 -0.05 -22.71
C GLY A 198 -0.18 1.35 -22.17
N ARG A 199 0.25 2.25 -23.04
CA ARG A 199 0.38 3.66 -22.70
C ARG A 199 -0.98 4.26 -22.39
N LYS A 200 -1.04 5.05 -21.32
CA LYS A 200 -2.25 5.68 -20.86
C LYS A 200 -1.95 7.09 -20.32
N LYS A 201 -2.82 8.02 -20.64
CA LYS A 201 -2.92 9.28 -19.90
C LYS A 201 -3.86 9.04 -18.72
N TYR A 202 -3.30 9.10 -17.52
CA TYR A 202 -4.03 8.83 -16.27
C TYR A 202 -4.91 10.01 -15.87
N VAL A 203 -6.11 9.72 -15.39
CA VAL A 203 -7.02 10.70 -14.77
C VAL A 203 -6.62 10.83 -13.29
N LEU A 204 -5.85 11.87 -13.00
CA LEU A 204 -5.24 12.14 -11.69
C LEU A 204 -5.83 13.45 -11.12
N PRO A 205 -6.92 13.38 -10.34
CA PRO A 205 -7.52 14.57 -9.74
C PRO A 205 -6.68 15.10 -8.59
N LEU A 206 -7.06 16.22 -7.99
CA LEU A 206 -6.43 16.68 -6.75
C LEU A 206 -6.60 15.66 -5.63
N PHE A 207 -5.66 15.57 -4.71
CA PHE A 207 -5.68 14.61 -3.61
C PHE A 207 -7.04 14.60 -2.87
N ARG A 208 -7.60 15.78 -2.56
CA ARG A 208 -8.87 15.93 -1.85
C ARG A 208 -10.09 15.34 -2.58
N ASP A 209 -10.00 15.17 -3.89
CA ASP A 209 -11.07 14.67 -4.76
C ASP A 209 -10.97 13.14 -5.00
N LEU A 210 -9.90 12.51 -4.49
CA LEU A 210 -9.73 11.06 -4.51
C LEU A 210 -10.71 10.36 -3.56
N VAL A 211 -10.98 9.09 -3.82
CA VAL A 211 -11.59 8.22 -2.81
C VAL A 211 -10.51 7.80 -1.82
N HIS A 212 -10.77 7.99 -0.52
CA HIS A 212 -9.83 7.70 0.55
C HIS A 212 -10.26 6.46 1.35
N TYR A 213 -9.30 5.63 1.71
CA TYR A 213 -9.49 4.43 2.51
C TYR A 213 -8.57 4.45 3.74
N ASP A 214 -9.11 4.03 4.90
CA ASP A 214 -8.29 3.80 6.10
C ASP A 214 -7.51 2.48 6.00
N THR A 215 -6.63 2.20 6.96
CA THR A 215 -5.79 0.99 6.98
C THR A 215 -6.59 -0.32 6.89
N TYR A 216 -7.86 -0.32 7.30
CA TYR A 216 -8.77 -1.46 7.19
C TYR A 216 -9.51 -1.51 5.84
N ALA A 217 -9.07 -0.74 4.85
CA ALA A 217 -9.70 -0.58 3.55
C ALA A 217 -11.17 -0.10 3.64
N GLN A 218 -11.54 0.62 4.71
CA GLN A 218 -12.87 1.21 4.81
C GLN A 218 -12.89 2.58 4.13
N CYS A 219 -13.88 2.78 3.26
CA CYS A 219 -14.04 4.04 2.55
C CYS A 219 -14.40 5.18 3.52
N LEU A 220 -13.56 6.21 3.60
CA LEU A 220 -13.78 7.35 4.49
C LEU A 220 -15.02 8.18 4.10
N LEU A 221 -15.39 8.18 2.82
CA LEU A 221 -16.64 8.79 2.37
C LEU A 221 -17.87 8.11 3.00
N LEU A 222 -17.82 6.77 3.15
CA LEU A 222 -18.88 6.04 3.83
C LEU A 222 -18.89 6.36 5.33
N LYS A 223 -17.71 6.48 5.96
CA LYS A 223 -17.58 6.87 7.36
C LYS A 223 -18.23 8.24 7.63
N SER A 224 -18.14 9.19 6.70
CA SER A 224 -18.77 10.50 6.81
C SER A 224 -20.32 10.43 6.78
N LYS A 225 -20.90 9.38 6.19
CA LYS A 225 -22.36 9.15 6.17
C LYS A 225 -22.88 8.57 7.49
N PHE A 226 -21.99 8.03 8.33
CA PHE A 226 -22.28 7.49 9.65
C PHE A 226 -21.39 8.18 10.68
N PRO A 227 -21.60 9.47 10.96
CA PRO A 227 -20.68 10.26 11.79
C PRO A 227 -20.73 9.91 13.29
N SER A 228 -21.66 9.07 13.72
CA SER A 228 -21.74 8.64 15.12
C SER A 228 -20.56 7.76 15.51
N LYS A 229 -19.97 8.04 16.66
CA LYS A 229 -18.95 7.17 17.28
C LYS A 229 -19.51 5.80 17.65
N ASP A 230 -20.84 5.69 17.76
CA ASP A 230 -21.52 4.43 18.07
C ASP A 230 -21.56 3.45 16.89
N VAL A 231 -21.14 3.88 15.70
CA VAL A 231 -21.14 3.04 14.48
C VAL A 231 -19.72 2.70 14.09
N ILE A 232 -19.39 1.42 14.14
CA ILE A 232 -18.18 0.86 13.49
C ILE A 232 -18.57 0.38 12.09
N ILE A 233 -17.72 0.73 11.11
CA ILE A 233 -17.83 0.23 9.73
C ILE A 233 -16.71 -0.81 9.54
N ASP A 234 -17.10 -2.02 9.16
CA ASP A 234 -16.20 -3.14 8.89
C ASP A 234 -16.73 -3.99 7.72
N LEU A 235 -16.74 -3.40 6.53
CA LEU A 235 -17.24 -4.08 5.32
C LEU A 235 -16.29 -5.18 4.84
N ASN A 236 -15.00 -5.06 5.13
CA ASN A 236 -13.97 -6.01 4.69
C ASN A 236 -13.63 -7.06 5.77
N GLY A 237 -14.33 -7.04 6.90
CA GLY A 237 -14.12 -8.04 7.93
C GLY A 237 -12.77 -7.98 8.66
N ASN A 238 -12.18 -6.81 8.77
CA ASN A 238 -10.78 -6.62 9.15
C ASN A 238 -10.59 -6.08 10.57
N ARG A 239 -11.62 -5.47 11.14
CA ARG A 239 -11.50 -4.87 12.48
C ARG A 239 -11.59 -5.93 13.57
N GLU A 240 -10.69 -5.85 14.52
CA GLU A 240 -10.62 -6.76 15.66
C GLU A 240 -11.46 -6.24 16.85
N ASN A 241 -11.48 -4.93 17.09
CA ASN A 241 -12.17 -4.30 18.22
C ASN A 241 -13.57 -3.80 17.82
N ILE A 242 -14.44 -4.71 17.39
CA ILE A 242 -15.80 -4.38 16.97
C ILE A 242 -16.81 -4.29 18.12
N ASP A 243 -16.47 -4.83 19.30
CA ASP A 243 -17.36 -4.88 20.46
C ASP A 243 -17.53 -3.53 21.19
N GLU A 244 -16.70 -2.54 20.84
CA GLU A 244 -16.76 -1.20 21.44
C GLU A 244 -17.90 -0.34 20.90
N ALA A 245 -18.52 -0.73 19.78
CA ALA A 245 -19.58 0.05 19.17
C ALA A 245 -20.97 -0.48 19.45
N ARG A 246 -21.93 0.44 19.55
CA ARG A 246 -23.36 0.09 19.69
C ARG A 246 -23.94 -0.50 18.41
N TYR A 247 -23.41 -0.12 17.26
CA TYR A 247 -23.84 -0.56 15.93
C TYR A 247 -22.66 -0.95 15.07
N LEU A 248 -22.80 -2.05 14.35
CA LEU A 248 -21.83 -2.54 13.38
C LEU A 248 -22.45 -2.57 11.99
N LEU A 249 -21.82 -1.91 11.01
CA LEU A 249 -22.10 -2.08 9.58
C LEU A 249 -21.08 -3.05 9.01
N SER A 250 -21.49 -4.27 8.68
CA SER A 250 -20.57 -5.32 8.26
C SER A 250 -21.19 -6.23 7.20
N CYS A 251 -20.32 -6.85 6.39
CA CYS A 251 -20.68 -7.95 5.50
C CYS A 251 -20.52 -9.34 6.17
N ARG A 252 -20.02 -9.38 7.40
CA ARG A 252 -19.85 -10.64 8.15
C ARG A 252 -21.16 -11.12 8.75
N ASN A 253 -21.29 -12.43 8.84
CA ASN A 253 -22.31 -13.06 9.68
C ASN A 253 -21.84 -13.01 11.15
N MET A 254 -22.48 -12.17 11.95
CA MET A 254 -22.15 -11.93 13.35
C MET A 254 -23.31 -12.33 14.25
N PRO A 255 -23.08 -12.77 15.50
CA PRO A 255 -24.12 -13.18 16.44
C PRO A 255 -24.87 -11.96 17.04
N TYR A 256 -25.15 -10.95 16.23
CA TYR A 256 -25.82 -9.73 16.64
C TYR A 256 -27.21 -9.61 16.03
N LYS A 257 -28.08 -8.85 16.69
CA LYS A 257 -29.42 -8.55 16.15
C LYS A 257 -29.28 -7.70 14.89
N ILE A 258 -29.81 -8.19 13.79
CA ILE A 258 -29.89 -7.43 12.54
C ILE A 258 -30.98 -6.38 12.67
N ILE A 259 -30.61 -5.12 12.51
CA ILE A 259 -31.54 -3.98 12.55
C ILE A 259 -31.94 -3.57 11.14
N ARG A 260 -31.00 -3.69 10.19
CA ARG A 260 -31.21 -3.30 8.80
C ARG A 260 -30.27 -4.10 7.88
N THR A 261 -30.76 -4.43 6.70
CA THR A 261 -29.98 -5.04 5.62
C THR A 261 -29.90 -4.09 4.43
N PHE A 262 -28.78 -4.17 3.71
CA PHE A 262 -28.54 -3.41 2.48
C PHE A 262 -28.15 -4.40 1.37
N GLY A 263 -28.51 -4.10 0.12
CA GLY A 263 -28.01 -4.83 -1.03
C GLY A 263 -26.56 -4.48 -1.36
N MET A 264 -25.99 -5.11 -2.37
CA MET A 264 -24.59 -4.93 -2.79
C MET A 264 -24.20 -3.45 -3.06
N ARG A 265 -25.17 -2.56 -3.30
CA ARG A 265 -24.95 -1.12 -3.51
C ARG A 265 -25.33 -0.27 -2.30
N LEU A 266 -25.35 -0.86 -1.11
CA LEU A 266 -25.78 -0.21 0.13
C LEU A 266 -27.18 0.42 0.02
N ARG A 267 -28.05 -0.13 -0.80
CA ARG A 267 -29.46 0.24 -0.88
C ARG A 267 -30.26 -0.64 0.07
N PRO A 268 -31.26 -0.10 0.77
CA PRO A 268 -32.21 -0.94 1.51
C PRO A 268 -32.83 -1.98 0.57
N ILE A 269 -32.87 -3.22 1.03
CA ILE A 269 -33.54 -4.32 0.32
C ILE A 269 -35.02 -4.24 0.64
#